data_57173f7b9fc9035f0438e7a0c66bba9d
#
_entry.id   57173f7b9fc9035f0438e7a0c66bba9d
#
_cell.length_a   1.000
_cell.length_b   1.000
_cell.length_c   1.000
_cell.angle_alpha   90.00
_cell.angle_beta   90.00
_cell.angle_gamma   90.00
#
_symmetry.space_group_name_H-M   'P 1'
#
loop_
_entity.id
_entity.type
_entity.pdbx_description
1 polymer ?
#
loop_
_entity_poly.entity_id
_entity_poly.type
_entity_poly.pdbx_seq_one_letter_code
_entity_poly.pdbx_strand_id
1 'polypeptide(L)'
;FRLSAPIIFNRYEKLIFTDVDLIFNNDPFELANIEMHDSPILAVLEPIWSRWINNDETISGVNIRNYTKERLELTDPHHYFNTGVMLMDIKKLNDLNFSKNAIDKLSAKVKYLYQDQDVINEVLIDKIGVLPWSWNSEILGNTNVIEEAEEYFAEYCNYEKQNIIHWVGGNKPWIQPTRDKAYIWWSYARQTPYYETIISRMIRAQMGGQMSEAFKYRMTVLKYWKYKL
;
A
#
# COMPACT_ATOMS: atom_id res chain seq x y z
N PHE A 1 1.47 -6.40 -11.92
CA PHE A 1 2.78 -5.80 -12.21
C PHE A 1 3.85 -6.19 -11.19
N ARG A 2 3.60 -6.07 -9.84
CA ARG A 2 4.64 -6.33 -8.82
C ARG A 2 5.24 -7.75 -8.90
N LEU A 3 4.47 -8.76 -9.24
CA LEU A 3 4.95 -10.14 -9.39
C LEU A 3 5.88 -10.33 -10.60
N SER A 4 5.73 -9.51 -11.63
CA SER A 4 6.56 -9.57 -12.84
C SER A 4 7.72 -8.56 -12.83
N ALA A 5 7.82 -7.72 -11.82
CA ALA A 5 8.83 -6.67 -11.77
C ALA A 5 10.27 -7.20 -11.91
N PRO A 6 10.68 -8.31 -11.29
CA PRO A 6 12.04 -8.84 -11.46
C PRO A 6 12.40 -9.23 -12.90
N ILE A 7 11.44 -9.70 -13.68
CA ILE A 7 11.66 -10.04 -15.10
C ILE A 7 11.75 -8.77 -15.94
N ILE A 8 10.81 -7.82 -15.71
CA ILE A 8 10.70 -6.58 -16.51
C ILE A 8 11.93 -5.68 -16.28
N PHE A 9 12.39 -5.59 -15.03
CA PHE A 9 13.47 -4.70 -14.62
C PHE A 9 14.79 -5.45 -14.36
N ASN A 10 15.04 -6.56 -15.06
CA ASN A 10 16.17 -7.46 -14.86
C ASN A 10 17.56 -6.84 -15.02
N ARG A 11 17.65 -5.64 -15.63
CA ARG A 11 18.91 -4.87 -15.81
C ARG A 11 19.29 -4.03 -14.58
N TYR A 12 18.41 -3.89 -13.60
CA TYR A 12 18.65 -3.14 -12.38
C TYR A 12 19.02 -4.10 -11.24
N GLU A 13 19.83 -3.63 -10.31
CA GLU A 13 20.20 -4.41 -9.11
C GLU A 13 19.08 -4.37 -8.07
N LYS A 14 18.55 -3.17 -7.81
CA LYS A 14 17.47 -2.92 -6.85
C LYS A 14 16.31 -2.18 -7.49
N LEU A 15 15.11 -2.40 -6.95
CA LEU A 15 13.89 -1.70 -7.34
C LEU A 15 13.11 -1.33 -6.09
N ILE A 16 12.68 -0.07 -5.98
CA ILE A 16 11.64 0.33 -5.05
C ILE A 16 10.30 0.18 -5.76
N PHE A 17 9.45 -0.70 -5.28
CA PHE A 17 8.07 -0.83 -5.73
C PHE A 17 7.16 -0.12 -4.72
N THR A 18 6.23 0.71 -5.20
CA THR A 18 5.26 1.39 -4.34
C THR A 18 3.86 1.33 -4.92
N ASP A 19 2.87 1.33 -4.05
CA ASP A 19 1.49 1.65 -4.41
C ASP A 19 1.40 3.14 -4.80
N VAL A 20 0.25 3.58 -5.31
CA VAL A 20 0.05 4.93 -5.84
C VAL A 20 -0.67 5.87 -4.88
N ASP A 21 -1.05 5.39 -3.73
CA ASP A 21 -1.84 6.07 -2.69
C ASP A 21 -0.99 6.44 -1.47
N LEU A 22 0.25 6.84 -1.73
CA LEU A 22 1.22 7.23 -0.72
C LEU A 22 1.95 8.53 -1.10
N ILE A 23 2.63 9.12 -0.11
CA ILE A 23 3.50 10.29 -0.28
C ILE A 23 4.85 10.01 0.37
N PHE A 24 5.93 10.27 -0.35
CA PHE A 24 7.27 10.31 0.22
C PHE A 24 7.48 11.64 0.95
N ASN A 25 7.72 11.57 2.26
CA ASN A 25 8.12 12.70 3.10
C ASN A 25 9.64 12.81 3.24
N ASN A 26 10.36 11.78 2.83
CA ASN A 26 11.82 11.72 2.88
C ASN A 26 12.37 11.26 1.53
N ASP A 27 13.66 11.39 1.35
CA ASP A 27 14.36 11.03 0.13
C ASP A 27 14.24 9.51 -0.13
N PRO A 28 13.66 9.07 -1.27
CA PRO A 28 13.58 7.67 -1.63
C PRO A 28 14.96 6.99 -1.76
N PHE A 29 16.04 7.73 -1.98
CA PHE A 29 17.39 7.18 -1.99
C PHE A 29 17.82 6.64 -0.62
N GLU A 30 17.31 7.17 0.49
CA GLU A 30 17.56 6.59 1.81
C GLU A 30 17.00 5.15 1.89
N LEU A 31 15.81 4.90 1.33
CA LEU A 31 15.24 3.56 1.23
C LEU A 31 16.10 2.65 0.32
N ALA A 32 16.51 3.15 -0.84
CA ALA A 32 17.32 2.38 -1.80
C ALA A 32 18.68 1.95 -1.21
N ASN A 33 19.22 2.73 -0.27
CA ASN A 33 20.51 2.47 0.35
C ASN A 33 20.44 1.53 1.58
N ILE A 34 19.25 1.11 1.99
CA ILE A 34 19.11 0.13 3.07
C ILE A 34 19.77 -1.18 2.65
N GLU A 35 20.56 -1.73 3.57
CA GLU A 35 21.21 -3.03 3.35
C GLU A 35 20.19 -4.15 3.42
N MET A 36 20.18 -5.00 2.40
CA MET A 36 19.16 -6.06 2.27
C MET A 36 19.65 -7.42 2.81
N HIS A 37 20.94 -7.53 3.18
CA HIS A 37 21.56 -8.79 3.60
C HIS A 37 21.16 -9.95 2.67
N ASP A 38 20.65 -11.05 3.22
CA ASP A 38 20.19 -12.21 2.43
C ASP A 38 18.75 -12.09 1.92
N SER A 39 18.00 -11.08 2.35
CA SER A 39 16.59 -10.91 1.98
C SER A 39 16.42 -10.48 0.51
N PRO A 40 15.57 -11.17 -0.27
CA PRO A 40 15.23 -10.76 -1.63
C PRO A 40 14.28 -9.57 -1.68
N ILE A 41 13.50 -9.36 -0.63
CA ILE A 41 12.60 -8.21 -0.45
C ILE A 41 12.76 -7.70 0.98
N LEU A 42 12.75 -6.38 1.14
CA LEU A 42 12.43 -5.74 2.42
C LEU A 42 11.05 -5.09 2.33
N ALA A 43 10.22 -5.29 3.36
CA ALA A 43 8.88 -4.71 3.47
C ALA A 43 8.52 -4.44 4.93
N VAL A 44 7.43 -3.72 5.14
CA VAL A 44 6.91 -3.40 6.48
C VAL A 44 5.91 -4.48 6.91
N LEU A 45 5.97 -4.90 8.17
CA LEU A 45 4.98 -5.79 8.76
C LEU A 45 3.58 -5.14 8.70
N GLU A 46 2.56 -5.94 8.42
CA GLU A 46 1.17 -5.47 8.31
C GLU A 46 0.49 -5.43 9.69
N PRO A 47 0.31 -4.24 10.30
CA PRO A 47 -0.21 -4.15 11.66
C PRO A 47 -1.67 -4.60 11.78
N ILE A 48 -2.49 -4.36 10.75
CA ILE A 48 -3.89 -4.79 10.73
C ILE A 48 -3.99 -6.32 10.77
N TRP A 49 -3.09 -7.01 10.07
CA TRP A 49 -3.05 -8.47 10.04
C TRP A 49 -2.82 -9.04 11.42
N SER A 50 -1.82 -8.51 12.13
CA SER A 50 -1.50 -8.93 13.49
C SER A 50 -2.64 -8.68 14.47
N ARG A 51 -3.34 -7.54 14.35
CA ARG A 51 -4.54 -7.27 15.12
C ARG A 51 -5.63 -8.31 14.86
N TRP A 52 -5.90 -8.64 13.61
CA TRP A 52 -6.90 -9.66 13.26
C TRP A 52 -6.56 -11.04 13.84
N ILE A 53 -5.27 -11.39 13.84
CA ILE A 53 -4.79 -12.63 14.47
C ILE A 53 -5.02 -12.58 15.99
N ASN A 54 -4.63 -11.50 16.66
CA ASN A 54 -4.75 -11.38 18.10
C ASN A 54 -6.21 -11.45 18.57
N ASN A 55 -7.12 -10.85 17.81
CA ASN A 55 -8.56 -10.81 18.13
C ASN A 55 -9.34 -11.99 17.54
N ASP A 56 -8.66 -12.98 16.92
CA ASP A 56 -9.29 -14.14 16.26
C ASP A 56 -10.38 -13.73 15.24
N GLU A 57 -10.11 -12.65 14.47
CA GLU A 57 -11.09 -12.05 13.58
C GLU A 57 -11.37 -12.92 12.34
N THR A 58 -12.59 -12.75 11.82
CA THR A 58 -13.06 -13.38 10.58
C THR A 58 -13.34 -12.31 9.53
N ILE A 59 -12.57 -12.31 8.43
CA ILE A 59 -12.69 -11.36 7.34
C ILE A 59 -13.23 -12.05 6.09
N SER A 60 -14.31 -11.53 5.53
CA SER A 60 -14.97 -12.13 4.36
C SER A 60 -15.33 -13.62 4.53
N GLY A 61 -15.67 -14.02 5.75
CA GLY A 61 -16.01 -15.40 6.09
C GLY A 61 -14.81 -16.34 6.32
N VAL A 62 -13.60 -15.79 6.40
CA VAL A 62 -12.35 -16.54 6.61
C VAL A 62 -11.72 -16.11 7.92
N ASN A 63 -11.50 -17.07 8.84
CA ASN A 63 -10.74 -16.81 10.06
C ASN A 63 -9.28 -16.57 9.71
N ILE A 64 -8.74 -15.39 10.09
CA ILE A 64 -7.42 -14.93 9.65
C ILE A 64 -6.29 -15.78 10.23
N ARG A 65 -6.39 -16.19 11.50
CA ARG A 65 -5.38 -17.04 12.13
C ARG A 65 -5.22 -18.38 11.41
N ASN A 66 -6.34 -19.04 11.10
CA ASN A 66 -6.33 -20.31 10.38
C ASN A 66 -5.85 -20.13 8.93
N TYR A 67 -6.31 -19.07 8.28
CA TYR A 67 -5.88 -18.73 6.92
C TYR A 67 -4.36 -18.54 6.83
N THR A 68 -3.79 -17.79 7.75
CA THR A 68 -2.35 -17.53 7.80
C THR A 68 -1.56 -18.81 8.00
N LYS A 69 -2.03 -19.69 8.91
CA LYS A 69 -1.34 -20.93 9.28
C LYS A 69 -1.53 -22.02 8.24
N GLU A 70 -2.76 -22.25 7.79
CA GLU A 70 -3.12 -23.43 6.99
C GLU A 70 -3.07 -23.16 5.49
N ARG A 71 -3.33 -21.90 5.08
CA ARG A 71 -3.40 -21.53 3.67
C ARG A 71 -2.14 -20.82 3.18
N LEU A 72 -1.60 -19.86 3.95
CA LEU A 72 -0.37 -19.18 3.61
C LEU A 72 0.87 -19.91 4.15
N GLU A 73 0.66 -20.85 5.09
CA GLU A 73 1.71 -21.68 5.69
C GLU A 73 2.85 -20.84 6.36
N LEU A 74 2.53 -19.62 6.84
CA LEU A 74 3.53 -18.78 7.48
C LEU A 74 4.01 -19.40 8.78
N THR A 75 5.33 -19.46 8.97
CA THR A 75 5.98 -20.01 10.17
C THR A 75 5.62 -19.18 11.40
N ASP A 76 5.69 -17.86 11.29
CA ASP A 76 5.17 -16.90 12.26
C ASP A 76 3.97 -16.17 11.62
N PRO A 77 2.76 -16.31 12.17
CA PRO A 77 1.58 -15.67 11.61
C PRO A 77 1.63 -14.13 11.67
N HIS A 78 2.46 -13.55 12.54
CA HIS A 78 2.68 -12.11 12.63
C HIS A 78 3.69 -11.61 11.59
N HIS A 79 4.46 -12.48 10.95
CA HIS A 79 5.36 -12.15 9.85
C HIS A 79 4.62 -12.09 8.50
N TYR A 80 3.51 -11.37 8.49
CA TYR A 80 2.80 -11.01 7.27
C TYR A 80 3.12 -9.56 6.90
N PHE A 81 3.56 -9.33 5.66
CA PHE A 81 4.10 -8.04 5.20
C PHE A 81 3.10 -7.31 4.30
N ASN A 82 3.01 -5.99 4.50
CA ASN A 82 2.34 -5.11 3.57
C ASN A 82 3.22 -4.90 2.34
N THR A 83 2.66 -5.10 1.15
CA THR A 83 3.39 -4.99 -0.12
C THR A 83 3.23 -3.66 -0.83
N GLY A 84 2.64 -2.68 -0.15
CA GLY A 84 2.48 -1.32 -0.68
C GLY A 84 3.79 -0.55 -0.84
N VAL A 85 4.83 -0.92 -0.08
CA VAL A 85 6.21 -0.44 -0.26
C VAL A 85 7.15 -1.63 -0.12
N MET A 86 7.97 -1.87 -1.14
CA MET A 86 8.97 -2.95 -1.14
C MET A 86 10.28 -2.45 -1.72
N LEU A 87 11.40 -2.75 -1.05
CA LEU A 87 12.72 -2.72 -1.67
C LEU A 87 13.04 -4.14 -2.14
N MET A 88 13.30 -4.30 -3.43
CA MET A 88 13.47 -5.59 -4.10
C MET A 88 14.91 -5.74 -4.60
N ASP A 89 15.57 -6.85 -4.30
CA ASP A 89 16.82 -7.31 -4.92
C ASP A 89 16.44 -8.14 -6.16
N ILE A 90 16.66 -7.57 -7.32
CA ILE A 90 16.20 -8.15 -8.59
C ILE A 90 16.94 -9.46 -8.90
N LYS A 91 18.23 -9.52 -8.58
CA LYS A 91 19.02 -10.74 -8.81
C LYS A 91 18.53 -11.89 -7.95
N LYS A 92 18.41 -11.68 -6.63
CA LYS A 92 17.93 -12.72 -5.70
C LYS A 92 16.54 -13.22 -6.06
N LEU A 93 15.63 -12.32 -6.44
CA LEU A 93 14.28 -12.70 -6.86
C LEU A 93 14.28 -13.55 -8.14
N ASN A 94 15.15 -13.23 -9.10
CA ASN A 94 15.30 -14.04 -10.31
C ASN A 94 15.95 -15.39 -10.01
N ASP A 95 16.97 -15.44 -9.16
CA ASP A 95 17.62 -16.69 -8.71
C ASP A 95 16.62 -17.64 -7.99
N LEU A 96 15.63 -17.08 -7.29
CA LEU A 96 14.54 -17.84 -6.66
C LEU A 96 13.38 -18.19 -7.61
N ASN A 97 13.45 -17.80 -8.89
CA ASN A 97 12.34 -17.94 -9.84
C ASN A 97 11.02 -17.32 -9.31
N PHE A 98 11.14 -16.26 -8.54
CA PHE A 98 10.00 -15.64 -7.82
C PHE A 98 8.82 -15.36 -8.72
N SER A 99 9.02 -14.65 -9.84
CA SER A 99 7.94 -14.26 -10.75
C SER A 99 7.16 -15.47 -11.28
N LYS A 100 7.86 -16.53 -11.66
CA LYS A 100 7.22 -17.75 -12.14
C LYS A 100 6.39 -18.39 -11.03
N ASN A 101 7.00 -18.62 -9.86
CA ASN A 101 6.35 -19.25 -8.72
C ASN A 101 5.11 -18.47 -8.28
N ALA A 102 5.21 -17.13 -8.22
CA ALA A 102 4.10 -16.26 -7.82
C ALA A 102 2.94 -16.27 -8.85
N ILE A 103 3.26 -16.25 -10.15
CA ILE A 103 2.24 -16.32 -11.21
C ILE A 103 1.57 -17.70 -11.23
N ASP A 104 2.32 -18.77 -11.06
CA ASP A 104 1.79 -20.14 -10.98
C ASP A 104 0.82 -20.28 -9.80
N LYS A 105 1.19 -19.76 -8.61
CA LYS A 105 0.31 -19.73 -7.43
C LYS A 105 -0.97 -18.94 -7.70
N LEU A 106 -0.87 -17.73 -8.25
CA LEU A 106 -2.03 -16.89 -8.56
C LEU A 106 -2.95 -17.55 -9.61
N SER A 107 -2.37 -18.28 -10.58
CA SER A 107 -3.11 -18.94 -11.65
C SER A 107 -3.81 -20.24 -11.21
N ALA A 108 -3.44 -20.83 -10.10
CA ALA A 108 -3.96 -22.09 -9.59
C ALA A 108 -5.42 -22.04 -9.10
N LYS A 109 -6.18 -20.97 -9.39
CA LYS A 109 -7.57 -20.72 -8.99
C LYS A 109 -7.82 -20.80 -7.47
N VAL A 110 -6.80 -20.59 -6.70
CA VAL A 110 -6.89 -20.50 -5.25
C VAL A 110 -7.43 -19.14 -4.86
N LYS A 111 -8.37 -19.11 -3.94
CA LYS A 111 -8.94 -17.85 -3.44
C LYS A 111 -8.00 -17.25 -2.41
N TYR A 112 -7.32 -16.18 -2.78
CA TYR A 112 -6.57 -15.30 -1.87
C TYR A 112 -7.46 -14.16 -1.38
N LEU A 113 -7.26 -13.72 -0.14
CA LEU A 113 -7.97 -12.56 0.43
C LEU A 113 -7.43 -11.26 -0.15
N TYR A 114 -6.10 -11.12 -0.19
CA TYR A 114 -5.37 -9.94 -0.67
C TYR A 114 -4.51 -10.25 -1.90
N GLN A 115 -4.94 -11.20 -2.71
CA GLN A 115 -4.38 -11.52 -4.02
C GLN A 115 -2.84 -11.57 -4.06
N ASP A 116 -2.21 -10.58 -4.69
CA ASP A 116 -0.76 -10.53 -4.89
C ASP A 116 0.04 -10.30 -3.61
N GLN A 117 -0.53 -9.65 -2.60
CA GLN A 117 0.10 -9.52 -1.28
C GLN A 117 0.22 -10.89 -0.60
N ASP A 118 -0.87 -11.67 -0.58
CA ASP A 118 -0.86 -13.03 -0.03
C ASP A 118 0.15 -13.93 -0.76
N VAL A 119 0.17 -13.85 -2.10
CA VAL A 119 1.09 -14.65 -2.92
C VAL A 119 2.55 -14.31 -2.62
N ILE A 120 2.90 -13.04 -2.44
CA ILE A 120 4.27 -12.63 -2.10
C ILE A 120 4.66 -13.19 -0.74
N ASN A 121 3.79 -13.07 0.26
CA ASN A 121 4.03 -13.59 1.60
C ASN A 121 4.18 -15.12 1.59
N GLU A 122 3.35 -15.84 0.82
CA GLU A 122 3.41 -17.29 0.69
C GLU A 122 4.67 -17.79 -0.06
N VAL A 123 5.03 -17.14 -1.17
CA VAL A 123 6.18 -17.59 -2.00
C VAL A 123 7.52 -17.27 -1.34
N LEU A 124 7.57 -16.23 -0.53
CA LEU A 124 8.78 -15.78 0.14
C LEU A 124 8.72 -15.98 1.67
N ILE A 125 8.05 -17.04 2.14
CA ILE A 125 8.02 -17.39 3.57
C ILE A 125 9.43 -17.33 4.16
N ASP A 126 9.56 -16.64 5.30
CA ASP A 126 10.81 -16.47 6.08
C ASP A 126 11.99 -15.82 5.31
N LYS A 127 11.71 -15.24 4.12
CA LYS A 127 12.75 -14.59 3.30
C LYS A 127 12.57 -13.07 3.19
N ILE A 128 11.41 -12.55 3.55
CA ILE A 128 11.17 -11.10 3.53
C ILE A 128 11.80 -10.48 4.77
N GLY A 129 12.70 -9.53 4.57
CA GLY A 129 13.30 -8.77 5.67
C GLY A 129 12.42 -7.60 6.10
N VAL A 130 12.52 -7.23 7.38
CA VAL A 130 11.68 -6.19 7.99
C VAL A 130 12.27 -4.81 7.71
N LEU A 131 11.46 -3.92 7.11
CA LEU A 131 11.72 -2.48 7.08
C LEU A 131 11.19 -1.81 8.36
N PRO A 132 11.83 -0.73 8.83
CA PRO A 132 11.22 0.14 9.82
C PRO A 132 9.85 0.64 9.34
N TRP A 133 8.87 0.65 10.26
CA TRP A 133 7.48 1.05 9.94
C TRP A 133 7.38 2.43 9.26
N SER A 134 8.30 3.33 9.55
CA SER A 134 8.38 4.67 8.94
C SER A 134 8.43 4.66 7.39
N TRP A 135 8.86 3.54 6.78
CA TRP A 135 8.91 3.40 5.32
C TRP A 135 7.61 2.93 4.68
N ASN A 136 6.58 2.66 5.48
CA ASN A 136 5.21 2.42 5.00
C ASN A 136 4.22 2.74 6.13
N SER A 137 4.24 3.97 6.62
CA SER A 137 3.39 4.43 7.73
C SER A 137 1.94 4.49 7.30
N GLU A 138 1.19 3.47 7.63
CA GLU A 138 -0.21 3.32 7.24
C GLU A 138 -1.12 4.27 8.01
N ILE A 139 -1.92 5.03 7.28
CA ILE A 139 -3.00 5.83 7.84
C ILE A 139 -4.26 4.98 7.80
N LEU A 140 -4.60 4.42 8.94
CA LEU A 140 -5.80 3.63 9.15
C LEU A 140 -6.98 4.57 9.44
N GLY A 141 -8.15 4.23 8.92
CA GLY A 141 -9.34 5.09 9.09
C GLY A 141 -9.92 5.11 10.50
N ASN A 142 -9.41 4.25 11.38
CA ASN A 142 -9.83 4.12 12.77
C ASN A 142 -8.58 4.08 13.68
N THR A 143 -8.44 5.05 14.57
CA THR A 143 -7.31 5.14 15.52
C THR A 143 -7.24 3.93 16.46
N ASN A 144 -8.39 3.34 16.81
CA ASN A 144 -8.43 2.19 17.71
C ASN A 144 -7.73 0.95 17.13
N VAL A 145 -7.66 0.83 15.80
CA VAL A 145 -6.94 -0.27 15.14
C VAL A 145 -5.44 -0.22 15.43
N ILE A 146 -4.91 0.97 15.52
CA ILE A 146 -3.50 1.22 15.79
C ILE A 146 -3.19 0.93 17.25
N GLU A 147 -4.04 1.41 18.17
CA GLU A 147 -3.86 1.22 19.62
C GLU A 147 -3.80 -0.28 19.98
N GLU A 148 -4.66 -1.10 19.38
CA GLU A 148 -4.66 -2.56 19.61
C GLU A 148 -3.48 -3.28 18.91
N ALA A 149 -3.00 -2.75 17.78
CA ALA A 149 -1.80 -3.25 17.11
C ALA A 149 -0.53 -2.76 17.82
N GLU A 150 -0.57 -1.58 18.48
CA GLU A 150 0.55 -0.98 19.20
C GLU A 150 1.08 -1.86 20.33
N GLU A 151 0.21 -2.58 21.06
CA GLU A 151 0.67 -3.46 22.15
C GLU A 151 1.65 -4.53 21.63
N TYR A 152 1.45 -5.01 20.39
CA TYR A 152 2.35 -5.97 19.75
C TYR A 152 3.52 -5.29 19.01
N PHE A 153 3.31 -4.09 18.47
CA PHE A 153 4.26 -3.36 17.62
C PHE A 153 4.73 -2.04 18.22
N ALA A 154 4.52 -1.78 19.53
CA ALA A 154 4.80 -0.49 20.17
C ALA A 154 6.25 0.00 19.92
N GLU A 155 7.22 -0.90 19.92
CA GLU A 155 8.61 -0.58 19.59
C GLU A 155 8.85 -0.41 18.08
N TYR A 156 8.03 -1.06 17.25
CA TYR A 156 8.14 -1.06 15.81
C TYR A 156 7.46 0.15 15.18
N CYS A 157 6.28 0.54 15.67
CA CYS A 157 5.49 1.66 15.15
C CYS A 157 5.92 2.99 15.78
N ASN A 158 7.06 3.52 15.38
CA ASN A 158 7.47 4.87 15.81
C ASN A 158 6.81 5.94 14.94
N TYR A 159 5.81 6.65 15.52
CA TYR A 159 5.04 7.71 14.83
C TYR A 159 5.79 9.03 14.66
N GLU A 160 6.93 9.22 15.31
CA GLU A 160 7.69 10.48 15.24
C GLU A 160 8.30 10.68 13.84
N LYS A 161 8.68 9.60 13.18
CA LYS A 161 9.27 9.66 11.83
C LYS A 161 8.42 8.86 10.86
N GLN A 162 7.85 9.53 9.84
CA GLN A 162 7.10 8.92 8.74
C GLN A 162 7.78 9.29 7.43
N ASN A 163 8.64 8.39 6.93
CA ASN A 163 9.34 8.59 5.67
C ASN A 163 8.40 8.45 4.48
N ILE A 164 7.44 7.52 4.57
CA ILE A 164 6.35 7.36 3.61
C ILE A 164 5.04 7.31 4.37
N ILE A 165 4.08 8.12 3.96
CA ILE A 165 2.70 8.08 4.44
C ILE A 165 1.86 7.34 3.41
N HIS A 166 1.18 6.28 3.82
CA HIS A 166 0.36 5.42 2.98
C HIS A 166 -1.09 5.38 3.49
N TRP A 167 -2.03 5.86 2.68
CA TRP A 167 -3.45 5.82 3.02
C TRP A 167 -4.08 4.51 2.55
N VAL A 168 -3.96 3.47 3.36
CA VAL A 168 -4.49 2.13 3.04
C VAL A 168 -6.02 2.07 3.07
N GLY A 169 -6.59 1.05 2.40
CA GLY A 169 -8.03 0.80 2.37
C GLY A 169 -8.83 1.75 1.45
N GLY A 170 -10.15 1.78 1.60
CA GLY A 170 -11.07 2.47 0.69
C GLY A 170 -11.13 3.99 0.85
N ASN A 171 -10.82 4.52 2.03
CA ASN A 171 -10.96 5.94 2.36
C ASN A 171 -9.69 6.73 2.03
N LYS A 172 -9.52 7.12 0.78
CA LYS A 172 -8.37 7.89 0.30
C LYS A 172 -8.56 9.39 0.51
N PRO A 173 -7.48 10.21 0.60
CA PRO A 173 -7.57 11.66 0.74
C PRO A 173 -8.47 12.35 -0.29
N TRP A 174 -8.50 11.84 -1.51
CA TRP A 174 -9.36 12.37 -2.58
C TRP A 174 -10.81 11.87 -2.53
N ILE A 175 -11.15 10.96 -1.64
CA ILE A 175 -12.52 10.52 -1.34
C ILE A 175 -13.00 11.17 -0.03
N GLN A 176 -12.15 11.15 1.00
CA GLN A 176 -12.42 11.70 2.32
C GLN A 176 -11.33 12.73 2.69
N PRO A 177 -11.51 14.01 2.30
CA PRO A 177 -10.48 15.04 2.49
C PRO A 177 -10.23 15.43 3.96
N THR A 178 -11.11 15.01 4.87
CA THR A 178 -10.97 15.21 6.32
C THR A 178 -10.23 14.07 7.03
N ARG A 179 -9.80 13.04 6.29
CA ARG A 179 -9.02 11.94 6.84
C ARG A 179 -7.71 12.43 7.43
N ASP A 180 -7.20 11.71 8.42
CA ASP A 180 -5.92 12.07 9.05
C ASP A 180 -4.83 12.26 8.00
N LYS A 181 -4.04 13.32 8.18
CA LYS A 181 -2.94 13.74 7.29
C LYS A 181 -3.30 13.95 5.81
N ALA A 182 -4.59 13.93 5.45
CA ALA A 182 -5.01 14.17 4.07
C ALA A 182 -4.52 15.52 3.54
N TYR A 183 -4.33 16.52 4.41
CA TYR A 183 -3.78 17.83 4.04
C TYR A 183 -2.39 17.74 3.38
N ILE A 184 -1.58 16.74 3.76
CA ILE A 184 -0.26 16.50 3.15
C ILE A 184 -0.44 16.08 1.69
N TRP A 185 -1.33 15.10 1.43
CA TRP A 185 -1.64 14.67 0.07
C TRP A 185 -2.18 15.84 -0.77
N TRP A 186 -3.08 16.65 -0.20
CA TRP A 186 -3.66 17.81 -0.88
C TRP A 186 -2.62 18.89 -1.18
N SER A 187 -1.58 19.04 -0.36
CA SER A 187 -0.49 20.00 -0.64
C SER A 187 0.28 19.65 -1.92
N TYR A 188 0.50 18.37 -2.18
CA TYR A 188 1.10 17.89 -3.43
C TYR A 188 0.12 17.93 -4.60
N ALA A 189 -1.12 17.51 -4.40
CA ALA A 189 -2.14 17.53 -5.43
C ALA A 189 -2.34 18.91 -6.05
N ARG A 190 -2.27 19.98 -5.23
CA ARG A 190 -2.37 21.39 -5.71
C ARG A 190 -1.26 21.78 -6.67
N GLN A 191 -0.12 21.11 -6.65
CA GLN A 191 1.01 21.39 -7.52
C GLN A 191 0.93 20.65 -8.86
N THR A 192 -0.08 19.80 -9.05
CA THR A 192 -0.27 19.00 -10.25
C THR A 192 -1.28 19.65 -11.21
N PRO A 193 -1.17 19.43 -12.53
CA PRO A 193 -2.17 19.90 -13.49
C PRO A 193 -3.54 19.20 -13.35
N TYR A 194 -3.64 18.20 -12.47
CA TYR A 194 -4.85 17.39 -12.25
C TYR A 194 -5.72 17.88 -11.10
N TYR A 195 -5.28 18.87 -10.33
CA TYR A 195 -5.94 19.33 -9.10
C TYR A 195 -7.44 19.62 -9.31
N GLU A 196 -7.78 20.44 -10.30
CA GLU A 196 -9.19 20.79 -10.61
C GLU A 196 -10.00 19.56 -11.02
N THR A 197 -9.38 18.63 -11.75
CA THR A 197 -10.04 17.38 -12.15
C THR A 197 -10.34 16.49 -10.95
N ILE A 198 -9.41 16.40 -10.00
CA ILE A 198 -9.59 15.64 -8.77
C ILE A 198 -10.71 16.23 -7.93
N ILE A 199 -10.69 17.55 -7.69
CA ILE A 199 -11.77 18.27 -6.98
C ILE A 199 -13.12 18.05 -7.65
N SER A 200 -13.17 18.19 -8.97
CA SER A 200 -14.41 18.02 -9.75
C SER A 200 -14.98 16.60 -9.61
N ARG A 201 -14.12 15.58 -9.63
CA ARG A 201 -14.53 14.18 -9.44
C ARG A 201 -15.01 13.91 -8.01
N MET A 202 -14.31 14.46 -7.01
CA MET A 202 -14.68 14.34 -5.60
C MET A 202 -16.07 14.94 -5.34
N ILE A 203 -16.30 16.19 -5.78
CA ILE A 203 -17.60 16.86 -5.64
C ILE A 203 -18.69 16.06 -6.33
N ARG A 204 -18.46 15.58 -7.56
CA ARG A 204 -19.43 14.79 -8.30
C ARG A 204 -19.80 13.50 -7.56
N ALA A 205 -18.83 12.81 -6.99
CA ALA A 205 -19.07 11.60 -6.22
C ALA A 205 -19.91 11.87 -4.96
N GLN A 206 -19.61 12.94 -4.23
CA GLN A 206 -20.36 13.35 -3.03
C GLN A 206 -21.80 13.80 -3.33
N MET A 207 -22.01 14.44 -4.47
CA MET A 207 -23.35 14.91 -4.88
C MET A 207 -24.20 13.81 -5.54
N GLY A 208 -23.80 12.55 -5.52
CA GLY A 208 -24.57 11.43 -6.09
C GLY A 208 -24.80 11.53 -7.59
N GLY A 209 -23.93 12.24 -8.31
CA GLY A 209 -24.05 12.46 -9.75
C GLY A 209 -25.02 13.59 -10.16
N GLN A 210 -25.77 14.15 -9.22
CA GLN A 210 -26.66 15.29 -9.47
C GLN A 210 -25.89 16.62 -9.34
N MET A 211 -25.16 17.00 -10.35
CA MET A 211 -24.71 18.40 -10.47
C MET A 211 -25.88 19.27 -10.93
N SER A 212 -26.15 20.36 -10.17
CA SER A 212 -27.12 21.37 -10.66
C SER A 212 -26.68 21.92 -12.03
N GLU A 213 -27.62 22.28 -12.88
CA GLU A 213 -27.36 22.91 -14.19
C GLU A 213 -26.41 24.12 -14.07
N ALA A 214 -26.55 24.91 -12.98
CA ALA A 214 -25.69 26.04 -12.68
C ALA A 214 -24.18 25.64 -12.48
N PHE A 215 -23.92 24.50 -11.89
CA PHE A 215 -22.52 24.01 -11.71
C PHE A 215 -21.95 23.46 -13.02
N LYS A 216 -22.78 22.78 -13.83
CA LYS A 216 -22.39 22.36 -15.19
C LYS A 216 -22.03 23.57 -16.05
N TYR A 217 -22.83 24.63 -15.97
CA TYR A 217 -22.60 25.88 -16.69
C TYR A 217 -21.25 26.53 -16.24
N ARG A 218 -21.00 26.64 -14.94
CA ARG A 218 -19.78 27.22 -14.40
C ARG A 218 -18.50 26.43 -14.82
N MET A 219 -18.57 25.11 -14.82
CA MET A 219 -17.45 24.25 -15.27
C MET A 219 -17.20 24.39 -16.78
N THR A 220 -18.26 24.61 -17.57
CA THR A 220 -18.15 24.88 -19.02
C THR A 220 -17.49 26.23 -19.27
N VAL A 221 -17.87 27.26 -18.52
CA VAL A 221 -17.25 28.59 -18.60
C VAL A 221 -15.78 28.58 -18.23
N LEU A 222 -15.41 27.89 -17.14
CA LEU A 222 -13.99 27.74 -16.72
C LEU A 222 -13.15 26.99 -17.78
N LYS A 223 -13.71 25.97 -18.42
CA LYS A 223 -13.07 25.33 -19.58
C LYS A 223 -12.85 26.31 -20.73
N TYR A 224 -13.81 27.13 -21.03
CA TYR A 224 -13.74 28.09 -22.14
C TYR A 224 -12.65 29.16 -21.91
N TRP A 225 -12.49 29.62 -20.66
CA TRP A 225 -11.43 30.59 -20.29
C TRP A 225 -10.00 30.00 -20.37
N LYS A 226 -9.84 28.72 -20.08
CA LYS A 226 -8.54 28.03 -20.14
C LYS A 226 -8.00 27.87 -21.58
N TYR A 227 -8.84 27.98 -22.60
CA TYR A 227 -8.44 27.91 -24.01
C TYR A 227 -8.26 29.28 -24.67
N LYS A 228 -8.45 30.38 -23.94
CA LYS A 228 -8.31 31.76 -24.44
C LYS A 228 -7.17 32.57 -23.80
N LEU A 229 -6.39 31.97 -22.90
CA LEU A 229 -5.13 32.48 -22.35
C LEU A 229 -3.99 31.58 -22.82
#